data_c4337a7dcc2749be5fd6d08728313b6a
#
_entry.id   c4337a7dcc2749be5fd6d08728313b6a
#
_cell.length_a   1.000
_cell.length_b   1.000
_cell.length_c   1.000
_cell.angle_alpha   90.00
_cell.angle_beta   90.00
_cell.angle_gamma   90.00
#
_symmetry.space_group_name_H-M   'P 1'
#
loop_
_entity.id
_entity.type
_entity.pdbx_description
1 polymer ?
#
loop_
_entity_poly.entity_id
_entity_poly.type
_entity_poly.pdbx_seq_one_letter_code
_entity_poly.pdbx_strand_id
1 'polypeptide(L)'
;ERDEMKLATVVSAVVVSTLTACATPQAPAMQEPLQVYAAGSLREVLTEIARDHEARTGQKLQLTFAASGLLRERIEKGEAAQVFASADTQHPQRLAAGGGWQAPQVFVRNSLCALTQAEVSTTPPQLLATLLDPKVKLGTSTPKADPSGDYAWELFRRADSLQPGAYATLDRKALQLTGGPNSPRPPAGRGTYEWVMDQRQADVFLTYCTNAVAAQRQ
;
A
#
# COMPACT_ATOMS: atom_id res chain seq x y z
N GLU A 1 -65.48 -82.40 -16.08
CA GLU A 1 -65.78 -81.29 -15.14
C GLU A 1 -64.65 -80.29 -15.25
N ARG A 2 -64.98 -79.10 -15.74
CA ARG A 2 -63.99 -78.08 -16.07
C ARG A 2 -64.14 -76.93 -15.08
N ASP A 3 -63.10 -76.76 -14.30
CA ASP A 3 -63.01 -75.57 -13.44
C ASP A 3 -62.47 -74.43 -14.30
N GLU A 4 -63.25 -73.40 -14.42
CA GLU A 4 -62.85 -72.08 -15.00
C GLU A 4 -62.14 -71.22 -13.97
N MET A 5 -60.88 -71.04 -14.22
CA MET A 5 -60.03 -70.18 -13.45
C MET A 5 -60.15 -68.70 -13.92
N LYS A 6 -60.81 -67.86 -13.20
CA LYS A 6 -60.96 -66.40 -13.48
C LYS A 6 -59.68 -65.67 -13.14
N LEU A 7 -59.06 -65.17 -14.18
CA LEU A 7 -57.86 -64.33 -14.10
C LEU A 7 -58.27 -62.89 -13.68
N ALA A 8 -57.96 -62.48 -12.49
CA ALA A 8 -58.18 -61.12 -12.00
C ALA A 8 -56.98 -60.23 -12.42
N THR A 9 -57.22 -59.28 -13.35
CA THR A 9 -56.24 -58.31 -13.81
C THR A 9 -56.14 -57.16 -12.75
N VAL A 10 -55.05 -57.09 -12.05
CA VAL A 10 -54.77 -55.99 -11.12
C VAL A 10 -54.10 -54.87 -11.92
N VAL A 11 -54.78 -53.77 -12.15
CA VAL A 11 -54.24 -52.56 -12.76
C VAL A 11 -53.59 -51.75 -11.66
N SER A 12 -52.25 -51.77 -11.61
CA SER A 12 -51.46 -50.93 -10.69
C SER A 12 -51.32 -49.52 -11.29
N ALA A 13 -52.00 -48.55 -10.72
CA ALA A 13 -51.87 -47.12 -11.06
C ALA A 13 -50.60 -46.57 -10.38
N VAL A 14 -49.57 -46.27 -11.20
CA VAL A 14 -48.36 -45.61 -10.78
C VAL A 14 -48.65 -44.09 -10.72
N VAL A 15 -48.77 -43.53 -9.52
CA VAL A 15 -48.88 -42.09 -9.30
C VAL A 15 -47.46 -41.51 -9.34
N VAL A 16 -47.10 -40.85 -10.44
CA VAL A 16 -45.85 -40.10 -10.57
C VAL A 16 -46.05 -38.74 -9.87
N SER A 17 -45.59 -38.62 -8.62
CA SER A 17 -45.55 -37.34 -7.92
C SER A 17 -44.37 -36.51 -8.45
N THR A 18 -44.62 -35.49 -9.26
CA THR A 18 -43.63 -34.50 -9.70
C THR A 18 -43.34 -33.55 -8.50
N LEU A 19 -42.24 -33.76 -7.82
CA LEU A 19 -41.68 -32.80 -6.85
C LEU A 19 -41.14 -31.59 -7.64
N THR A 20 -41.92 -30.53 -7.69
CA THR A 20 -41.45 -29.22 -8.17
C THR A 20 -40.54 -28.64 -7.12
N ALA A 21 -39.23 -28.80 -7.25
CA ALA A 21 -38.24 -28.13 -6.42
C ALA A 21 -38.29 -26.63 -6.73
N CYS A 22 -38.87 -25.83 -5.82
CA CYS A 22 -38.72 -24.38 -5.82
C CYS A 22 -37.25 -24.08 -5.52
N ALA A 23 -36.45 -23.81 -6.56
CA ALA A 23 -35.12 -23.23 -6.39
C ALA A 23 -35.31 -21.81 -5.84
N THR A 24 -35.09 -21.63 -4.54
CA THR A 24 -34.94 -20.30 -3.95
C THR A 24 -33.72 -19.65 -4.60
N PRO A 25 -33.83 -18.41 -5.14
CA PRO A 25 -32.67 -17.69 -5.62
C PRO A 25 -31.72 -17.50 -4.44
N GLN A 26 -30.58 -18.18 -4.51
CA GLN A 26 -29.52 -18.05 -3.53
C GLN A 26 -28.97 -16.62 -3.68
N ALA A 27 -29.14 -15.78 -2.67
CA ALA A 27 -28.52 -14.46 -2.64
C ALA A 27 -27.03 -14.62 -2.93
N PRO A 28 -26.41 -13.76 -3.77
CA PRO A 28 -24.97 -13.84 -4.05
C PRO A 28 -24.25 -13.80 -2.71
N ALA A 29 -23.45 -14.83 -2.44
CA ALA A 29 -22.61 -14.89 -1.25
C ALA A 29 -21.75 -13.63 -1.25
N MET A 30 -21.87 -12.80 -0.22
CA MET A 30 -21.02 -11.63 -0.07
C MET A 30 -19.58 -12.11 0.01
N GLN A 31 -18.78 -11.74 -1.00
CA GLN A 31 -17.37 -12.06 -1.01
C GLN A 31 -16.69 -11.31 0.14
N GLU A 32 -15.87 -12.01 0.91
CA GLU A 32 -15.10 -11.36 1.97
C GLU A 32 -14.18 -10.27 1.38
N PRO A 33 -14.03 -9.13 2.08
CA PRO A 33 -13.14 -8.07 1.63
C PRO A 33 -11.71 -8.56 1.46
N LEU A 34 -11.08 -8.25 0.33
CA LEU A 34 -9.68 -8.55 0.09
C LEU A 34 -8.80 -7.58 0.89
N GLN A 35 -7.95 -8.09 1.76
CA GLN A 35 -7.05 -7.27 2.58
C GLN A 35 -5.83 -6.84 1.76
N VAL A 36 -5.69 -5.55 1.52
CA VAL A 36 -4.60 -4.96 0.72
C VAL A 36 -3.76 -4.06 1.62
N TYR A 37 -2.51 -4.44 1.84
CA TYR A 37 -1.52 -3.64 2.55
C TYR A 37 -0.67 -2.89 1.53
N ALA A 38 -0.62 -1.56 1.62
CA ALA A 38 0.01 -0.74 0.61
C ALA A 38 0.82 0.42 1.18
N ALA A 39 1.91 0.75 0.50
CA ALA A 39 2.71 1.92 0.81
C ALA A 39 1.87 3.21 0.76
N GLY A 40 2.18 4.16 1.64
CA GLY A 40 1.48 5.44 1.73
C GLY A 40 1.45 6.23 0.42
N SER A 41 2.51 6.12 -0.40
CA SER A 41 2.61 6.76 -1.72
C SER A 41 1.60 6.25 -2.76
N LEU A 42 0.95 5.12 -2.50
CA LEU A 42 -0.07 4.52 -3.38
C LEU A 42 -1.51 4.86 -2.95
N ARG A 43 -1.68 5.63 -1.87
CA ARG A 43 -2.99 5.87 -1.25
C ARG A 43 -4.05 6.38 -2.22
N GLU A 44 -3.76 7.46 -2.94
CA GLU A 44 -4.74 8.08 -3.84
C GLU A 44 -5.17 7.10 -4.94
N VAL A 45 -4.22 6.58 -5.69
CA VAL A 45 -4.51 5.70 -6.83
C VAL A 45 -5.17 4.38 -6.41
N LEU A 46 -4.74 3.75 -5.32
CA LEU A 46 -5.36 2.51 -4.85
C LEU A 46 -6.75 2.74 -4.25
N THR A 47 -7.03 3.91 -3.69
CA THR A 47 -8.39 4.25 -3.24
C THR A 47 -9.35 4.37 -4.42
N GLU A 48 -8.93 4.95 -5.55
CA GLU A 48 -9.71 5.01 -6.78
C GLU A 48 -9.91 3.62 -7.38
N ILE A 49 -8.83 2.84 -7.51
CA ILE A 49 -8.89 1.46 -8.02
C ILE A 49 -9.82 0.61 -7.16
N ALA A 50 -9.81 0.76 -5.83
CA ALA A 50 -10.68 0.00 -4.94
C ALA A 50 -12.16 0.30 -5.19
N ARG A 51 -12.53 1.57 -5.38
CA ARG A 51 -13.91 1.96 -5.74
C ARG A 51 -14.35 1.37 -7.08
N ASP A 52 -13.49 1.47 -8.09
CA ASP A 52 -13.79 0.94 -9.42
C ASP A 52 -13.89 -0.60 -9.39
N HIS A 53 -13.04 -1.26 -8.63
CA HIS A 53 -13.08 -2.71 -8.45
C HIS A 53 -14.39 -3.14 -7.78
N GLU A 54 -14.75 -2.52 -6.67
CA GLU A 54 -16.01 -2.81 -5.95
C GLU A 54 -17.23 -2.57 -6.85
N ALA A 55 -17.25 -1.47 -7.60
CA ALA A 55 -18.35 -1.15 -8.51
C ALA A 55 -18.51 -2.19 -9.64
N ARG A 56 -17.41 -2.77 -10.15
CA ARG A 56 -17.43 -3.74 -11.25
C ARG A 56 -17.65 -5.18 -10.81
N THR A 57 -17.18 -5.55 -9.62
CA THR A 57 -17.11 -6.95 -9.17
C THR A 57 -17.98 -7.26 -7.98
N GLY A 58 -18.42 -6.24 -7.23
CA GLY A 58 -19.06 -6.38 -5.93
C GLY A 58 -18.08 -6.76 -4.79
N GLN A 59 -16.80 -7.04 -5.10
CA GLN A 59 -15.80 -7.39 -4.10
C GLN A 59 -15.14 -6.14 -3.54
N LYS A 60 -15.18 -5.97 -2.23
CA LYS A 60 -14.55 -4.85 -1.51
C LYS A 60 -13.06 -5.09 -1.32
N LEU A 61 -12.24 -4.04 -1.51
CA LEU A 61 -10.84 -4.01 -1.10
C LEU A 61 -10.72 -3.26 0.23
N GLN A 62 -10.23 -3.94 1.27
CA GLN A 62 -9.91 -3.34 2.56
C GLN A 62 -8.47 -2.82 2.53
N LEU A 63 -8.30 -1.50 2.37
CA LEU A 63 -7.00 -0.88 2.21
C LEU A 63 -6.39 -0.50 3.56
N THR A 64 -5.14 -0.91 3.79
CA THR A 64 -4.32 -0.50 4.93
C THR A 64 -3.05 0.17 4.42
N PHE A 65 -2.86 1.45 4.75
CA PHE A 65 -1.72 2.24 4.30
C PHE A 65 -0.76 2.57 5.44
N ALA A 66 0.52 2.23 5.24
CA ALA A 66 1.62 2.62 6.12
C ALA A 66 2.97 2.57 5.37
N ALA A 67 4.07 2.83 6.06
CA ALA A 67 5.42 2.57 5.55
C ALA A 67 5.62 1.07 5.27
N SER A 68 6.26 0.73 4.15
CA SER A 68 6.33 -0.65 3.65
C SER A 68 7.03 -1.60 4.63
N GLY A 69 8.07 -1.17 5.32
CA GLY A 69 8.76 -1.97 6.32
C GLY A 69 7.87 -2.31 7.51
N LEU A 70 7.08 -1.34 7.99
CA LEU A 70 6.12 -1.56 9.08
C LEU A 70 5.01 -2.53 8.67
N LEU A 71 4.50 -2.42 7.43
CA LEU A 71 3.49 -3.35 6.90
C LEU A 71 4.05 -4.76 6.78
N ARG A 72 5.28 -4.91 6.26
CA ARG A 72 5.97 -6.20 6.20
C ARG A 72 6.09 -6.85 7.58
N GLU A 73 6.51 -6.09 8.60
CA GLU A 73 6.63 -6.61 9.96
C GLU A 73 5.29 -7.06 10.55
N ARG A 74 4.20 -6.37 10.25
CA ARG A 74 2.84 -6.76 10.64
C ARG A 74 2.43 -8.07 9.98
N ILE A 75 2.72 -8.23 8.69
CA ILE A 75 2.48 -9.47 7.94
C ILE A 75 3.32 -10.62 8.51
N GLU A 76 4.62 -10.40 8.78
CA GLU A 76 5.51 -11.39 9.40
C GLU A 76 5.02 -11.82 10.81
N LYS A 77 4.31 -10.95 11.51
CA LYS A 77 3.66 -11.24 12.81
C LYS A 77 2.29 -11.93 12.70
N GLY A 78 1.86 -12.24 11.47
CA GLY A 78 0.64 -13.01 11.21
C GLY A 78 -0.61 -12.18 10.92
N GLU A 79 -0.51 -10.86 10.70
CA GLU A 79 -1.66 -10.11 10.21
C GLU A 79 -2.06 -10.57 8.80
N ALA A 80 -3.36 -10.80 8.61
CA ALA A 80 -3.88 -11.28 7.34
C ALA A 80 -3.78 -10.19 6.27
N ALA A 81 -3.04 -10.49 5.19
CA ALA A 81 -2.99 -9.69 3.97
C ALA A 81 -2.92 -10.61 2.77
N GLN A 82 -3.74 -10.35 1.75
CA GLN A 82 -3.72 -11.10 0.50
C GLN A 82 -2.90 -10.39 -0.58
N VAL A 83 -2.77 -9.05 -0.49
CA VAL A 83 -1.96 -8.24 -1.39
C VAL A 83 -1.05 -7.34 -0.58
N PHE A 84 0.23 -7.30 -0.95
CA PHE A 84 1.20 -6.36 -0.39
C PHE A 84 1.83 -5.52 -1.51
N ALA A 85 1.48 -4.24 -1.57
CA ALA A 85 1.99 -3.26 -2.54
C ALA A 85 3.04 -2.36 -1.87
N SER A 86 4.30 -2.75 -1.98
CA SER A 86 5.45 -2.06 -1.38
C SER A 86 5.96 -0.92 -2.26
N ALA A 87 6.58 0.08 -1.65
CA ALA A 87 7.28 1.16 -2.35
C ALA A 87 8.72 0.78 -2.78
N ASP A 88 9.16 -0.44 -2.49
CA ASP A 88 10.39 -1.03 -2.97
C ASP A 88 10.21 -2.50 -3.33
N THR A 89 11.25 -3.15 -3.82
CA THR A 89 11.25 -4.59 -4.12
C THR A 89 11.80 -5.44 -2.98
N GLN A 90 12.54 -4.89 -2.03
CA GLN A 90 13.24 -5.64 -0.99
C GLN A 90 12.27 -6.24 0.04
N HIS A 91 11.28 -5.46 0.49
CA HIS A 91 10.31 -5.94 1.48
C HIS A 91 9.47 -7.10 0.95
N PRO A 92 8.85 -7.04 -0.26
CA PRO A 92 8.11 -8.19 -0.78
C PRO A 92 9.00 -9.38 -1.16
N GLN A 93 10.25 -9.16 -1.61
CA GLN A 93 11.22 -10.25 -1.82
C GLN A 93 11.50 -11.00 -0.51
N ARG A 94 11.65 -10.28 0.59
CA ARG A 94 11.86 -10.87 1.91
C ARG A 94 10.67 -11.72 2.36
N LEU A 95 9.43 -11.27 2.14
CA LEU A 95 8.24 -12.06 2.41
C LEU A 95 8.18 -13.32 1.53
N ALA A 96 8.48 -13.20 0.24
CA ALA A 96 8.51 -14.33 -0.68
C ALA A 96 9.57 -15.37 -0.29
N ALA A 97 10.76 -14.93 0.15
CA ALA A 97 11.82 -15.82 0.65
C ALA A 97 11.43 -16.56 1.93
N GLY A 98 10.56 -15.99 2.77
CA GLY A 98 10.00 -16.62 3.96
C GLY A 98 8.91 -17.67 3.68
N GLY A 99 8.46 -17.79 2.44
CA GLY A 99 7.38 -18.68 2.01
C GLY A 99 5.98 -18.09 2.19
N GLY A 100 5.00 -18.66 1.49
CA GLY A 100 3.60 -18.23 1.55
C GLY A 100 3.25 -17.02 0.68
N TRP A 101 4.23 -16.38 0.04
CA TRP A 101 4.05 -15.24 -0.87
C TRP A 101 4.63 -15.56 -2.25
N GLN A 102 3.98 -15.03 -3.27
CA GLN A 102 4.49 -15.13 -4.64
C GLN A 102 5.68 -14.19 -4.85
N ALA A 103 6.50 -14.49 -5.87
CA ALA A 103 7.57 -13.59 -6.29
C ALA A 103 7.01 -12.20 -6.64
N PRO A 104 7.61 -11.11 -6.14
CA PRO A 104 7.10 -9.78 -6.38
C PRO A 104 7.27 -9.35 -7.83
N GLN A 105 6.29 -8.56 -8.31
CA GLN A 105 6.32 -7.94 -9.63
C GLN A 105 6.33 -6.42 -9.50
N VAL A 106 7.21 -5.76 -10.25
CA VAL A 106 7.21 -4.30 -10.34
C VAL A 106 6.09 -3.87 -11.29
N PHE A 107 5.10 -3.15 -10.76
CA PHE A 107 3.96 -2.66 -11.53
C PHE A 107 3.98 -1.14 -11.76
N VAL A 108 4.76 -0.39 -10.95
CA VAL A 108 4.90 1.07 -11.06
C VAL A 108 6.28 1.49 -10.55
N ARG A 109 6.76 2.66 -11.00
CA ARG A 109 7.98 3.29 -10.51
C ARG A 109 7.67 4.69 -9.98
N ASN A 110 8.50 5.18 -9.05
CA ASN A 110 8.44 6.54 -8.54
C ASN A 110 9.84 7.17 -8.56
N SER A 111 9.90 8.46 -8.30
CA SER A 111 11.15 9.21 -8.16
C SER A 111 11.18 9.92 -6.81
N LEU A 112 12.37 10.18 -6.30
CA LEU A 112 12.57 11.01 -5.12
C LEU A 112 12.56 12.48 -5.53
N CYS A 113 11.81 13.31 -4.80
CA CYS A 113 11.73 14.76 -4.95
C CYS A 113 12.10 15.47 -3.65
N ALA A 114 12.49 16.73 -3.76
CA ALA A 114 12.62 17.65 -2.64
C ALA A 114 11.37 18.53 -2.56
N LEU A 115 10.58 18.37 -1.51
CA LEU A 115 9.50 19.27 -1.14
C LEU A 115 10.10 20.40 -0.30
N THR A 116 9.93 21.65 -0.71
CA THR A 116 10.57 22.81 -0.06
C THR A 116 9.54 23.74 0.55
N GLN A 117 9.91 24.43 1.62
CA GLN A 117 9.21 25.61 2.08
C GLN A 117 9.30 26.71 1.00
N ALA A 118 8.32 27.61 0.97
CA ALA A 118 8.26 28.68 -0.02
C ALA A 118 9.47 29.63 0.05
N GLU A 119 10.07 29.77 1.23
CA GLU A 119 11.24 30.61 1.46
C GLU A 119 12.56 30.00 1.00
N VAL A 120 12.57 28.67 0.74
CA VAL A 120 13.78 27.97 0.26
C VAL A 120 13.83 28.04 -1.26
N SER A 121 14.58 29.01 -1.76
CA SER A 121 14.86 29.10 -3.19
C SER A 121 15.97 28.12 -3.55
N THR A 122 15.64 27.12 -4.38
CA THR A 122 16.60 26.15 -4.89
C THR A 122 16.21 25.66 -6.29
N THR A 123 17.19 25.21 -7.03
CA THR A 123 17.02 24.61 -8.36
C THR A 123 17.69 23.24 -8.37
N PRO A 124 17.38 22.34 -9.31
CA PRO A 124 18.04 21.03 -9.37
C PRO A 124 19.58 21.07 -9.29
N PRO A 125 20.30 21.97 -9.99
CA PRO A 125 21.74 22.09 -9.85
C PRO A 125 22.22 22.58 -8.47
N GLN A 126 21.40 23.36 -7.77
CA GLN A 126 21.72 23.95 -6.46
C GLN A 126 21.29 23.05 -5.30
N LEU A 127 20.50 22.01 -5.56
CA LEU A 127 19.87 21.21 -4.50
C LEU A 127 20.90 20.65 -3.50
N LEU A 128 22.01 20.10 -3.96
CA LEU A 128 23.04 19.56 -3.07
C LEU A 128 23.60 20.63 -2.13
N ALA A 129 23.93 21.80 -2.63
CA ALA A 129 24.40 22.92 -1.81
C ALA A 129 23.35 23.36 -0.78
N THR A 130 22.06 23.42 -1.18
CA THR A 130 20.94 23.70 -0.28
C THR A 130 20.81 22.65 0.82
N LEU A 131 20.90 21.36 0.47
CA LEU A 131 20.82 20.28 1.46
C LEU A 131 21.99 20.29 2.45
N LEU A 132 23.17 20.73 2.02
CA LEU A 132 24.38 20.84 2.85
C LEU A 132 24.41 22.13 3.71
N ASP A 133 23.63 23.15 3.39
CA ASP A 133 23.57 24.37 4.18
C ASP A 133 23.16 24.06 5.63
N PRO A 134 23.98 24.40 6.63
CA PRO A 134 23.67 24.11 8.04
C PRO A 134 22.40 24.81 8.55
N LYS A 135 21.94 25.87 7.89
CA LYS A 135 20.71 26.59 8.24
C LYS A 135 19.44 25.90 7.77
N VAL A 136 19.54 25.02 6.77
CA VAL A 136 18.39 24.30 6.18
C VAL A 136 18.10 23.04 6.99
N LYS A 137 16.90 22.92 7.55
CA LYS A 137 16.42 21.69 8.19
C LYS A 137 16.02 20.67 7.12
N LEU A 138 16.74 19.56 7.08
CA LEU A 138 16.49 18.46 6.13
C LEU A 138 15.61 17.40 6.77
N GLY A 139 14.39 17.23 6.27
CA GLY A 139 13.46 16.17 6.65
C GLY A 139 13.58 14.96 5.74
N THR A 140 13.42 13.77 6.30
CA THR A 140 13.36 12.48 5.60
C THR A 140 12.36 11.56 6.27
N SER A 141 11.98 10.48 5.56
CA SER A 141 11.39 9.31 6.20
C SER A 141 12.47 8.47 6.90
N THR A 142 12.03 7.56 7.76
CA THR A 142 12.92 6.70 8.58
C THR A 142 13.44 5.52 7.74
N PRO A 143 14.76 5.38 7.52
CA PRO A 143 15.33 4.25 6.81
C PRO A 143 14.96 2.90 7.42
N LYS A 144 14.93 1.85 6.61
CA LYS A 144 14.53 0.47 6.95
C LYS A 144 13.05 0.29 7.25
N ALA A 145 12.38 1.30 7.80
CA ALA A 145 10.94 1.30 8.03
C ALA A 145 10.17 1.80 6.79
N ASP A 146 10.68 2.85 6.15
CA ASP A 146 10.06 3.48 4.98
C ASP A 146 11.06 3.55 3.82
N PRO A 147 10.76 2.94 2.65
CA PRO A 147 11.65 2.95 1.49
C PRO A 147 12.06 4.34 1.01
N SER A 148 11.24 5.39 1.17
CA SER A 148 11.66 6.75 0.80
C SER A 148 12.82 7.25 1.67
N GLY A 149 12.93 6.77 2.90
CA GLY A 149 14.08 6.97 3.77
C GLY A 149 15.33 6.27 3.23
N ASP A 150 15.20 5.00 2.85
CA ASP A 150 16.33 4.24 2.28
C ASP A 150 16.88 4.90 1.00
N TYR A 151 15.99 5.39 0.13
CA TYR A 151 16.38 6.13 -1.08
C TYR A 151 17.00 7.50 -0.77
N ALA A 152 16.58 8.18 0.30
CA ALA A 152 17.25 9.40 0.75
C ALA A 152 18.71 9.11 1.16
N TRP A 153 18.97 8.03 1.90
CA TRP A 153 20.33 7.61 2.24
C TRP A 153 21.15 7.13 1.04
N GLU A 154 20.51 6.53 0.03
CA GLU A 154 21.16 6.25 -1.24
C GLU A 154 21.57 7.54 -1.97
N LEU A 155 20.69 8.55 -1.99
CA LEU A 155 21.02 9.87 -2.53
C LEU A 155 22.19 10.49 -1.77
N PHE A 156 22.27 10.37 -0.43
CA PHE A 156 23.40 10.86 0.35
C PHE A 156 24.72 10.18 -0.04
N ARG A 157 24.72 8.86 -0.26
CA ARG A 157 25.90 8.14 -0.74
C ARG A 157 26.36 8.62 -2.13
N ARG A 158 25.39 8.87 -3.03
CA ARG A 158 25.71 9.43 -4.36
C ARG A 158 26.22 10.85 -4.27
N ALA A 159 25.68 11.67 -3.36
CA ALA A 159 26.16 13.02 -3.12
C ALA A 159 27.63 13.06 -2.66
N ASP A 160 28.07 12.05 -1.88
CA ASP A 160 29.44 11.94 -1.42
C ASP A 160 30.44 11.74 -2.58
N SER A 161 30.00 11.11 -3.68
CA SER A 161 30.81 10.98 -4.90
C SER A 161 30.98 12.30 -5.66
N LEU A 162 30.05 13.25 -5.47
CA LEU A 162 30.11 14.59 -6.06
C LEU A 162 30.86 15.58 -5.18
N GLN A 163 30.68 15.47 -3.87
CA GLN A 163 31.30 16.32 -2.86
C GLN A 163 31.71 15.47 -1.66
N PRO A 164 33.01 15.13 -1.52
CA PRO A 164 33.50 14.35 -0.38
C PRO A 164 33.09 14.94 0.97
N GLY A 165 32.56 14.09 1.86
CA GLY A 165 32.03 14.47 3.17
C GLY A 165 30.54 14.86 3.16
N ALA A 166 29.89 14.91 2.00
CA ALA A 166 28.45 15.18 1.89
C ALA A 166 27.62 14.12 2.60
N TYR A 167 27.96 12.84 2.47
CA TYR A 167 27.26 11.78 3.18
C TYR A 167 27.23 12.01 4.68
N ALA A 168 28.41 12.18 5.28
CA ALA A 168 28.53 12.37 6.74
C ALA A 168 27.77 13.61 7.25
N THR A 169 27.73 14.67 6.43
CA THR A 169 26.98 15.90 6.76
C THR A 169 25.49 15.67 6.68
N LEU A 170 24.99 15.06 5.61
CA LEU A 170 23.57 14.81 5.38
C LEU A 170 23.02 13.78 6.38
N ASP A 171 23.75 12.68 6.62
CA ASP A 171 23.38 11.65 7.59
C ASP A 171 23.17 12.23 9.00
N ARG A 172 24.11 13.08 9.45
CA ARG A 172 24.05 13.71 10.78
C ARG A 172 22.93 14.73 10.92
N LYS A 173 22.59 15.47 9.85
CA LYS A 173 21.57 16.53 9.92
C LYS A 173 20.16 16.09 9.57
N ALA A 174 20.00 14.93 8.91
CA ALA A 174 18.69 14.44 8.46
C ALA A 174 17.75 14.15 9.65
N LEU A 175 16.60 14.79 9.63
CA LEU A 175 15.54 14.62 10.61
C LEU A 175 14.58 13.54 10.11
N GLN A 176 14.53 12.40 10.79
CA GLN A 176 13.65 11.27 10.44
C GLN A 176 12.24 11.51 10.96
N LEU A 177 11.42 12.27 10.23
CA LEU A 177 10.16 12.82 10.71
C LEU A 177 8.94 11.92 10.43
N THR A 178 9.05 11.00 9.47
CA THR A 178 7.92 10.17 9.03
C THR A 178 8.33 8.71 8.85
N GLY A 179 7.34 7.82 8.71
CA GLY A 179 7.55 6.43 8.29
C GLY A 179 8.14 5.51 9.35
N GLY A 180 8.55 6.02 10.50
CA GLY A 180 9.05 5.21 11.61
C GLY A 180 7.95 4.73 12.55
N PRO A 181 8.24 3.73 13.39
CA PRO A 181 7.26 3.19 14.35
C PRO A 181 6.75 4.23 15.36
N ASN A 182 7.58 5.21 15.68
CA ASN A 182 7.28 6.28 16.64
C ASN A 182 7.05 7.64 15.96
N SER A 183 6.98 7.68 14.62
CA SER A 183 6.70 8.93 13.91
C SER A 183 5.30 9.45 14.25
N PRO A 184 5.16 10.75 14.53
CA PRO A 184 3.87 11.37 14.79
C PRO A 184 2.91 11.14 13.60
N ARG A 185 1.63 10.96 13.92
CA ARG A 185 0.59 10.85 12.90
C ARG A 185 -0.10 12.19 12.71
N PRO A 186 -0.38 12.60 11.46
CA PRO A 186 -1.15 13.80 11.23
C PRO A 186 -2.59 13.64 11.76
N PRO A 187 -3.29 14.73 12.03
CA PRO A 187 -4.72 14.71 12.30
C PRO A 187 -5.50 14.03 11.17
N ALA A 188 -6.69 13.52 11.49
CA ALA A 188 -7.56 12.89 10.49
C ALA A 188 -7.82 13.86 9.31
N GLY A 189 -7.72 13.34 8.09
CA GLY A 189 -7.92 14.12 6.86
C GLY A 189 -6.72 14.95 6.40
N ARG A 190 -5.61 14.99 7.16
CA ARG A 190 -4.40 15.70 6.74
C ARG A 190 -3.37 14.74 6.13
N GLY A 191 -2.69 15.19 5.08
CA GLY A 191 -1.54 14.49 4.52
C GLY A 191 -0.32 14.57 5.43
N THR A 192 0.47 13.48 5.49
CA THR A 192 1.62 13.40 6.42
C THR A 192 2.68 14.45 6.10
N TYR A 193 3.05 14.60 4.84
CA TYR A 193 4.13 15.50 4.41
C TYR A 193 3.71 16.96 4.47
N GLU A 194 2.50 17.27 4.05
CA GLU A 194 1.87 18.57 4.23
C GLU A 194 1.88 18.99 5.70
N TRP A 195 1.39 18.12 6.60
CA TRP A 195 1.34 18.42 8.01
C TRP A 195 2.73 18.69 8.62
N VAL A 196 3.74 17.88 8.27
CA VAL A 196 5.13 18.09 8.72
C VAL A 196 5.69 19.42 8.22
N MET A 197 5.42 19.78 6.96
CA MET A 197 5.88 21.03 6.38
C MET A 197 5.17 22.25 6.99
N ASP A 198 3.86 22.17 7.20
CA ASP A 198 3.09 23.26 7.87
C ASP A 198 3.56 23.50 9.31
N GLN A 199 3.97 22.44 10.01
CA GLN A 199 4.55 22.56 11.35
C GLN A 199 6.00 23.07 11.34
N ARG A 200 6.53 23.46 10.17
CA ARG A 200 7.92 23.97 10.02
C ARG A 200 8.97 23.02 10.61
N GLN A 201 8.70 21.70 10.59
CA GLN A 201 9.64 20.71 11.09
C GLN A 201 10.82 20.50 10.13
N ALA A 202 10.63 20.76 8.84
CA ALA A 202 11.69 20.76 7.83
C ALA A 202 11.55 21.97 6.91
N ASP A 203 12.67 22.41 6.34
CA ASP A 203 12.73 23.42 5.29
C ASP A 203 12.78 22.76 3.91
N VAL A 204 13.43 21.61 3.82
CA VAL A 204 13.42 20.69 2.66
C VAL A 204 13.11 19.29 3.14
N PHE A 205 12.17 18.60 2.51
CA PHE A 205 11.83 17.22 2.81
C PHE A 205 12.06 16.33 1.58
N LEU A 206 12.86 15.29 1.71
CA LEU A 206 13.06 14.29 0.65
C LEU A 206 12.01 13.20 0.75
N THR A 207 11.14 13.12 -0.26
CA THR A 207 10.06 12.13 -0.34
C THR A 207 9.79 11.74 -1.78
N TYR A 208 8.90 10.78 -2.01
CA TYR A 208 8.45 10.47 -3.36
C TYR A 208 7.76 11.65 -4.03
N CYS A 209 7.98 11.82 -5.33
CA CYS A 209 7.39 12.93 -6.09
C CYS A 209 5.86 12.93 -6.03
N THR A 210 5.21 11.77 -5.98
CA THR A 210 3.75 11.67 -5.78
C THR A 210 3.30 12.30 -4.46
N ASN A 211 4.04 12.07 -3.37
CA ASN A 211 3.74 12.68 -2.07
C ASN A 211 3.99 14.20 -2.08
N ALA A 212 5.07 14.66 -2.74
CA ALA A 212 5.36 16.08 -2.86
C ALA A 212 4.26 16.81 -3.64
N VAL A 213 3.78 16.22 -4.74
CA VAL A 213 2.66 16.79 -5.54
C VAL A 213 1.36 16.80 -4.75
N ALA A 214 1.07 15.72 -4.00
CA ALA A 214 -0.13 15.66 -3.16
C ALA A 214 -0.10 16.74 -2.07
N ALA A 215 1.05 16.95 -1.42
CA ALA A 215 1.22 17.98 -0.39
C ALA A 215 1.07 19.41 -0.91
N GLN A 216 1.38 19.68 -2.20
CA GLN A 216 1.21 20.99 -2.80
C GLN A 216 -0.24 21.33 -3.20
N ARG A 217 -1.12 20.32 -3.26
CA ARG A 217 -2.53 20.51 -3.68
C ARG A 217 -3.47 20.82 -2.49
N GLN A 218 -3.01 20.66 -1.30
CA GLN A 218 -3.76 20.87 -0.06
C GLN A 218 -3.36 22.20 0.59
#